data_afe3f4cf6159b3d165d23d7632cfeb17
#
_entry.id   afe3f4cf6159b3d165d23d7632cfeb17
#
_cell.length_a   1.000
_cell.length_b   1.000
_cell.length_c   1.000
_cell.angle_alpha   90.00
_cell.angle_beta   90.00
_cell.angle_gamma   90.00
#
_symmetry.space_group_name_H-M   'P 1'
#
loop_
_entity.id
_entity.type
_entity.pdbx_description
1 polymer ?
#
loop_
_entity_poly.entity_id
_entity_poly.type
_entity_poly.pdbx_seq_one_letter_code
_entity_poly.pdbx_strand_id
1 'polypeptide(L)'
;PNNIKINGKPVSNISNEELSKYISYLNENVSLFSGSVRDNITLFREYSPDVFNRAVDGAQVNLDLDRIVNDEGRNISSGEQRRIEIARSLLSSVRMIVFDEVVSTLDIETAYEIEKMALDFKDKMVVFISHNFSGKLIRDYDDILVVQNGSLLTHGTYDELINSCDYFRRICEIKFGNFNSVS
;
A
#
# COMPACT_ATOMS: atom_id res chain seq x y z
N PRO A 1 -1.93 22.88 9.56
CA PRO A 1 -1.07 21.71 9.83
C PRO A 1 -1.38 20.99 11.15
N ASN A 2 -2.08 21.63 12.12
CA ASN A 2 -2.31 21.05 13.46
C ASN A 2 -3.56 20.16 13.57
N ASN A 3 -4.23 19.84 12.47
CA ASN A 3 -5.51 19.12 12.49
C ASN A 3 -5.34 17.59 12.50
N ILE A 4 -4.13 17.07 12.20
CA ILE A 4 -3.88 15.64 12.21
C ILE A 4 -3.33 15.23 13.57
N LYS A 5 -3.97 14.25 14.19
CA LYS A 5 -3.58 13.70 15.49
C LYS A 5 -3.42 12.18 15.39
N ILE A 6 -2.42 11.65 16.09
CA ILE A 6 -2.25 10.21 16.31
C ILE A 6 -2.41 9.97 17.80
N ASN A 7 -3.37 9.14 18.17
CA ASN A 7 -3.73 8.88 19.58
C ASN A 7 -3.92 10.18 20.41
N GLY A 8 -4.56 11.19 19.82
CA GLY A 8 -4.81 12.49 20.45
C GLY A 8 -3.62 13.47 20.45
N LYS A 9 -2.41 13.04 20.10
CA LYS A 9 -1.21 13.88 20.01
C LYS A 9 -1.11 14.50 18.60
N PRO A 10 -0.98 15.83 18.45
CA PRO A 10 -0.77 16.45 17.14
C PRO A 10 0.48 15.90 16.45
N VAL A 11 0.39 15.60 15.15
CA VAL A 11 1.52 15.07 14.36
C VAL A 11 2.73 15.99 14.38
N SER A 12 2.52 17.32 14.45
CA SER A 12 3.61 18.30 14.60
C SER A 12 4.47 18.10 15.86
N ASN A 13 3.97 17.38 16.85
CA ASN A 13 4.65 17.10 18.13
C ASN A 13 5.23 15.68 18.19
N ILE A 14 5.22 14.96 17.06
CA ILE A 14 5.74 13.60 16.93
C ILE A 14 6.98 13.68 16.02
N SER A 15 8.11 13.15 16.47
CA SER A 15 9.30 13.08 15.63
C SER A 15 9.12 12.05 14.50
N ASN A 16 9.84 12.21 13.38
CA ASN A 16 9.82 11.25 12.29
C ASN A 16 10.24 9.84 12.75
N GLU A 17 11.21 9.77 13.67
CA GLU A 17 11.64 8.51 14.27
C GLU A 17 10.53 7.85 15.11
N GLU A 18 9.77 8.63 15.87
CA GLU A 18 8.61 8.12 16.62
C GLU A 18 7.51 7.69 15.64
N LEU A 19 7.25 8.46 14.60
CA LEU A 19 6.21 8.18 13.61
C LEU A 19 6.49 6.88 12.84
N SER A 20 7.75 6.66 12.44
CA SER A 20 8.17 5.45 11.70
C SER A 20 8.02 4.14 12.49
N LYS A 21 7.81 4.20 13.81
CA LYS A 21 7.48 3.02 14.62
C LYS A 21 6.02 2.58 14.49
N TYR A 22 5.15 3.46 14.00
CA TYR A 22 3.71 3.20 13.88
C TYR A 22 3.24 3.09 12.44
N ILE A 23 3.88 3.82 11.51
CA ILE A 23 3.45 3.97 10.13
C ILE A 23 4.60 3.64 9.19
N SER A 24 4.35 2.76 8.24
CA SER A 24 5.18 2.60 7.05
C SER A 24 4.52 3.35 5.90
N TYR A 25 5.28 4.20 5.24
CA TYR A 25 4.82 5.01 4.12
C TYR A 25 5.56 4.57 2.86
N LEU A 26 4.81 4.04 1.90
CA LEU A 26 5.29 3.59 0.61
C LEU A 26 4.80 4.58 -0.44
N ASN A 27 5.70 5.12 -1.24
CA ASN A 27 5.37 6.01 -2.35
C ASN A 27 5.78 5.38 -3.70
N GLU A 28 5.66 6.11 -4.79
CA GLU A 28 6.01 5.62 -6.13
C GLU A 28 7.49 5.19 -6.26
N ASN A 29 8.39 5.78 -5.46
CA ASN A 29 9.83 5.54 -5.55
C ASN A 29 10.28 4.48 -4.55
N VAL A 30 10.69 3.32 -5.04
CA VAL A 30 11.30 2.28 -4.21
C VAL A 30 12.79 2.55 -4.06
N SER A 31 13.28 2.54 -2.82
CA SER A 31 14.72 2.67 -2.55
C SER A 31 15.32 1.29 -2.22
N LEU A 32 16.14 0.78 -3.14
CA LEU A 32 16.98 -0.40 -2.95
C LEU A 32 18.45 0.01 -2.95
N PHE A 33 19.26 -0.78 -2.26
CA PHE A 33 20.73 -0.60 -2.24
C PHE A 33 21.41 -1.85 -2.76
N SER A 34 22.69 -1.71 -3.16
CA SER A 34 23.50 -2.84 -3.59
C SER A 34 23.73 -3.81 -2.42
N GLY A 35 23.31 -5.05 -2.58
CA GLY A 35 23.35 -6.09 -1.57
C GLY A 35 22.39 -7.22 -1.93
N SER A 36 22.26 -8.24 -1.09
CA SER A 36 21.30 -9.31 -1.38
C SER A 36 19.83 -8.82 -1.27
N VAL A 37 18.90 -9.58 -1.86
CA VAL A 37 17.45 -9.36 -1.64
C VAL A 37 17.15 -9.45 -0.14
N ARG A 38 17.75 -10.41 0.57
CA ARG A 38 17.65 -10.55 2.03
C ARG A 38 18.08 -9.28 2.76
N ASP A 39 19.25 -8.71 2.43
CA ASP A 39 19.75 -7.50 3.06
C ASP A 39 18.81 -6.33 2.81
N ASN A 40 18.29 -6.23 1.59
CA ASN A 40 17.30 -5.22 1.23
C ASN A 40 15.98 -5.35 1.99
N ILE A 41 15.56 -6.57 2.32
CA ILE A 41 14.36 -6.81 3.15
C ILE A 41 14.63 -6.49 4.62
N THR A 42 15.75 -6.98 5.16
CA THR A 42 16.05 -6.92 6.60
C THR A 42 16.68 -5.61 7.04
N LEU A 43 17.24 -4.83 6.11
CA LEU A 43 18.07 -3.65 6.39
C LEU A 43 19.21 -4.00 7.35
N PHE A 44 19.85 -5.16 7.14
CA PHE A 44 20.95 -5.73 7.96
C PHE A 44 20.59 -6.00 9.43
N ARG A 45 19.28 -6.08 9.75
CA ARG A 45 18.83 -6.48 11.09
C ARG A 45 18.59 -7.97 11.14
N GLU A 46 18.78 -8.54 12.34
CA GLU A 46 18.47 -9.93 12.60
C GLU A 46 16.99 -10.10 12.97
N TYR A 47 16.37 -11.12 12.40
CA TYR A 47 15.01 -11.54 12.69
C TYR A 47 14.97 -13.04 12.88
N SER A 48 14.03 -13.53 13.70
CA SER A 48 13.81 -14.98 13.76
C SER A 48 13.34 -15.50 12.40
N PRO A 49 13.70 -16.73 12.02
CA PRO A 49 13.27 -17.32 10.75
C PRO A 49 11.77 -17.24 10.52
N ASP A 50 10.96 -17.48 11.55
CA ASP A 50 9.50 -17.46 11.44
C ASP A 50 8.94 -16.06 11.12
N VAL A 51 9.52 -15.01 11.70
CA VAL A 51 9.12 -13.63 11.43
C VAL A 51 9.53 -13.22 10.03
N PHE A 52 10.75 -13.57 9.63
CA PHE A 52 11.28 -13.27 8.30
C PHE A 52 10.46 -13.97 7.21
N ASN A 53 10.25 -15.30 7.34
CA ASN A 53 9.49 -16.06 6.34
C ASN A 53 8.06 -15.55 6.20
N ARG A 54 7.36 -15.25 7.30
CA ARG A 54 6.02 -14.65 7.23
C ARG A 54 5.99 -13.33 6.47
N ALA A 55 7.02 -12.50 6.61
CA ALA A 55 7.09 -11.23 5.88
C ALA A 55 7.36 -11.43 4.39
N VAL A 56 8.26 -12.37 4.04
CA VAL A 56 8.58 -12.75 2.65
C VAL A 56 7.35 -13.35 1.96
N ASP A 57 6.69 -14.30 2.62
CA ASP A 57 5.48 -14.97 2.11
C ASP A 57 4.31 -13.98 2.00
N GLY A 58 4.10 -13.14 3.03
CA GLY A 58 3.05 -12.13 3.05
C GLY A 58 3.22 -11.06 1.98
N ALA A 59 4.45 -10.72 1.61
CA ALA A 59 4.76 -9.83 0.50
C ALA A 59 4.89 -10.56 -0.86
N GLN A 60 4.72 -11.88 -0.88
CA GLN A 60 4.84 -12.73 -2.07
C GLN A 60 6.18 -12.48 -2.81
N VAL A 61 7.28 -12.39 -2.07
CA VAL A 61 8.61 -12.21 -2.67
C VAL A 61 9.07 -13.54 -3.27
N ASN A 62 8.97 -13.67 -4.58
CA ASN A 62 9.33 -14.89 -5.34
C ASN A 62 10.74 -14.78 -5.95
N LEU A 63 11.68 -14.15 -5.24
CA LEU A 63 13.06 -13.99 -5.65
C LEU A 63 13.97 -14.90 -4.83
N ASP A 64 15.10 -15.32 -5.42
CA ASP A 64 16.20 -15.86 -4.65
C ASP A 64 16.69 -14.78 -3.67
N LEU A 65 16.64 -15.11 -2.38
CA LEU A 65 16.97 -14.17 -1.31
C LEU A 65 18.48 -13.79 -1.30
N ASP A 66 19.32 -14.61 -1.88
CA ASP A 66 20.77 -14.37 -2.01
C ASP A 66 21.12 -13.66 -3.34
N ARG A 67 20.13 -13.45 -4.24
CA ARG A 67 20.32 -12.68 -5.45
C ARG A 67 20.79 -11.27 -5.12
N ILE A 68 21.85 -10.82 -5.80
CA ILE A 68 22.42 -9.48 -5.61
C ILE A 68 21.59 -8.45 -6.37
N VAL A 69 21.14 -7.45 -5.66
CA VAL A 69 20.55 -6.23 -6.19
C VAL A 69 21.67 -5.28 -6.59
N ASN A 70 21.68 -4.83 -7.84
CA ASN A 70 22.71 -3.94 -8.39
C ASN A 70 22.10 -2.58 -8.72
N ASP A 71 22.92 -1.54 -8.72
CA ASP A 71 22.58 -0.21 -9.24
C ASP A 71 21.17 0.25 -8.86
N GLU A 72 20.88 0.32 -7.56
CA GLU A 72 19.59 0.78 -7.05
C GLU A 72 18.38 -0.07 -7.54
N GLY A 73 18.62 -1.35 -7.83
CA GLY A 73 17.56 -2.28 -8.23
C GLY A 73 17.30 -2.38 -9.73
N ARG A 74 18.17 -1.85 -10.60
CA ARG A 74 17.97 -1.91 -12.07
C ARG A 74 17.86 -3.33 -12.65
N ASN A 75 18.39 -4.33 -11.95
CA ASN A 75 18.31 -5.74 -12.34
C ASN A 75 17.08 -6.45 -11.76
N ILE A 76 16.15 -5.74 -11.13
CA ILE A 76 14.92 -6.25 -10.51
C ILE A 76 13.73 -5.48 -11.09
N SER A 77 12.64 -6.16 -11.44
CA SER A 77 11.44 -5.52 -11.96
C SER A 77 10.79 -4.60 -10.91
N SER A 78 10.01 -3.61 -11.36
CA SER A 78 9.31 -2.67 -10.46
C SER A 78 8.38 -3.39 -9.48
N GLY A 79 7.68 -4.43 -9.92
CA GLY A 79 6.85 -5.26 -9.06
C GLY A 79 7.65 -6.02 -7.99
N GLU A 80 8.80 -6.61 -8.36
CA GLU A 80 9.70 -7.27 -7.42
C GLU A 80 10.30 -6.29 -6.41
N GLN A 81 10.71 -5.09 -6.86
CA GLN A 81 11.18 -4.02 -5.97
C GLN A 81 10.10 -3.64 -4.95
N ARG A 82 8.86 -3.52 -5.41
CA ARG A 82 7.72 -3.19 -4.55
C ARG A 82 7.46 -4.28 -3.50
N ARG A 83 7.52 -5.55 -3.89
CA ARG A 83 7.37 -6.68 -2.96
C ARG A 83 8.47 -6.71 -1.89
N ILE A 84 9.71 -6.37 -2.24
CA ILE A 84 10.81 -6.22 -1.27
C ILE A 84 10.47 -5.11 -0.25
N GLU A 85 9.99 -3.96 -0.70
CA GLU A 85 9.63 -2.84 0.18
C GLU A 85 8.43 -3.18 1.11
N ILE A 86 7.45 -3.91 0.59
CA ILE A 86 6.33 -4.41 1.39
C ILE A 86 6.83 -5.40 2.44
N ALA A 87 7.74 -6.32 2.09
CA ALA A 87 8.35 -7.23 3.06
C ALA A 87 9.08 -6.49 4.19
N ARG A 88 9.81 -5.40 3.90
CA ARG A 88 10.39 -4.51 4.93
C ARG A 88 9.31 -3.97 5.88
N SER A 89 8.18 -3.53 5.32
CA SER A 89 7.07 -3.00 6.12
C SER A 89 6.42 -4.05 6.99
N LEU A 90 6.34 -5.29 6.52
CA LEU A 90 5.81 -6.43 7.29
C LEU A 90 6.77 -6.89 8.40
N LEU A 91 8.09 -6.78 8.20
CA LEU A 91 9.08 -7.04 9.25
C LEU A 91 9.04 -6.00 10.36
N SER A 92 8.66 -4.79 10.03
CA SER A 92 8.49 -3.74 11.03
C SER A 92 7.24 -3.98 11.87
N SER A 93 7.27 -3.56 13.13
CA SER A 93 6.12 -3.66 14.05
C SER A 93 5.06 -2.58 13.83
N VAL A 94 5.05 -1.94 12.65
CA VAL A 94 4.08 -0.90 12.31
C VAL A 94 2.66 -1.45 12.28
N ARG A 95 1.71 -0.60 12.67
CA ARG A 95 0.29 -0.93 12.65
C ARG A 95 -0.44 -0.37 11.45
N MET A 96 0.18 0.57 10.73
CA MET A 96 -0.39 1.19 9.54
C MET A 96 0.61 1.14 8.40
N ILE A 97 0.15 0.75 7.22
CA ILE A 97 0.89 0.85 5.96
C ILE A 97 0.10 1.76 5.03
N VAL A 98 0.75 2.82 4.57
CA VAL A 98 0.18 3.76 3.59
C VAL A 98 0.81 3.51 2.23
N PHE A 99 0.00 3.21 1.25
CA PHE A 99 0.37 3.07 -0.16
C PHE A 99 -0.05 4.36 -0.88
N ASP A 100 0.93 5.22 -1.21
CA ASP A 100 0.68 6.50 -1.86
C ASP A 100 1.10 6.43 -3.33
N GLU A 101 0.13 6.33 -4.22
CA GLU A 101 0.31 6.17 -5.68
C GLU A 101 1.23 4.99 -6.09
N VAL A 102 1.38 4.01 -5.20
CA VAL A 102 2.32 2.89 -5.30
C VAL A 102 2.10 2.04 -6.54
N VAL A 103 0.84 1.86 -6.94
CA VAL A 103 0.47 0.98 -8.06
C VAL A 103 0.39 1.72 -9.39
N SER A 104 0.55 3.03 -9.42
CA SER A 104 0.38 3.86 -10.63
C SER A 104 1.43 3.58 -11.72
N THR A 105 2.62 3.14 -11.32
CA THR A 105 3.76 2.84 -12.22
C THR A 105 3.88 1.36 -12.59
N LEU A 106 3.00 0.51 -12.05
CA LEU A 106 3.02 -0.93 -12.28
C LEU A 106 2.08 -1.31 -13.43
N ASP A 107 2.33 -2.44 -14.08
CA ASP A 107 1.36 -3.04 -14.97
C ASP A 107 0.09 -3.46 -14.21
N ILE A 108 -1.01 -3.58 -14.93
CA ILE A 108 -2.35 -3.79 -14.35
C ILE A 108 -2.42 -5.06 -13.50
N GLU A 109 -1.77 -6.15 -13.95
CA GLU A 109 -1.80 -7.44 -13.25
C GLU A 109 -1.02 -7.37 -11.92
N THR A 110 0.19 -6.85 -11.96
CA THR A 110 1.04 -6.64 -10.77
C THR A 110 0.38 -5.68 -9.78
N ALA A 111 -0.22 -4.58 -10.27
CA ALA A 111 -0.95 -3.63 -9.44
C ALA A 111 -2.12 -4.30 -8.70
N TYR A 112 -2.93 -5.09 -9.43
CA TYR A 112 -4.04 -5.84 -8.86
C TYR A 112 -3.60 -6.85 -7.80
N GLU A 113 -2.52 -7.61 -8.06
CA GLU A 113 -1.99 -8.58 -7.10
C GLU A 113 -1.49 -7.93 -5.80
N ILE A 114 -0.79 -6.79 -5.91
CA ILE A 114 -0.28 -6.05 -4.76
C ILE A 114 -1.44 -5.46 -3.94
N GLU A 115 -2.42 -4.86 -4.61
CA GLU A 115 -3.60 -4.31 -3.94
C GLU A 115 -4.38 -5.42 -3.21
N LYS A 116 -4.64 -6.54 -3.88
CA LYS A 116 -5.31 -7.70 -3.30
C LYS A 116 -4.56 -8.27 -2.09
N MET A 117 -3.25 -8.47 -2.22
CA MET A 117 -2.40 -8.95 -1.13
C MET A 117 -2.46 -8.02 0.09
N ALA A 118 -2.41 -6.71 -0.13
CA ALA A 118 -2.43 -5.74 0.96
C ALA A 118 -3.79 -5.69 1.69
N LEU A 119 -4.90 -5.91 0.99
CA LEU A 119 -6.25 -6.05 1.60
C LEU A 119 -6.37 -7.29 2.51
N ASP A 120 -5.49 -8.29 2.33
CA ASP A 120 -5.46 -9.48 3.18
C ASP A 120 -4.68 -9.29 4.51
N PHE A 121 -4.06 -8.14 4.76
CA PHE A 121 -3.33 -7.86 6.00
C PHE A 121 -4.29 -7.58 7.17
N LYS A 122 -4.75 -8.63 7.85
CA LYS A 122 -5.80 -8.54 8.88
C LYS A 122 -5.37 -7.88 10.20
N ASP A 123 -4.07 -7.80 10.48
CA ASP A 123 -3.48 -7.23 11.71
C ASP A 123 -2.97 -5.80 11.55
N LYS A 124 -3.16 -5.21 10.36
CA LYS A 124 -2.67 -3.87 10.02
C LYS A 124 -3.79 -3.01 9.43
N MET A 125 -3.73 -1.73 9.71
CA MET A 125 -4.49 -0.73 8.96
C MET A 125 -3.78 -0.48 7.63
N VAL A 126 -4.48 -0.66 6.52
CA VAL A 126 -3.96 -0.39 5.19
C VAL A 126 -4.70 0.82 4.60
N VAL A 127 -3.94 1.78 4.11
CA VAL A 127 -4.48 2.98 3.45
C VAL A 127 -3.92 3.05 2.05
N PHE A 128 -4.79 3.05 1.05
CA PHE A 128 -4.42 3.33 -0.33
C PHE A 128 -4.80 4.77 -0.70
N ILE A 129 -3.84 5.52 -1.21
CA ILE A 129 -4.07 6.80 -1.86
C ILE A 129 -3.83 6.57 -3.35
N SER A 130 -4.86 6.66 -4.16
CA SER A 130 -4.75 6.42 -5.59
C SER A 130 -5.83 7.15 -6.37
N HIS A 131 -5.46 7.63 -7.54
CA HIS A 131 -6.40 8.07 -8.56
C HIS A 131 -6.75 6.93 -9.54
N ASN A 132 -6.06 5.77 -9.41
CA ASN A 132 -6.26 4.60 -10.24
C ASN A 132 -6.50 3.36 -9.36
N PHE A 133 -7.75 2.96 -9.21
CA PHE A 133 -8.17 1.84 -8.37
C PHE A 133 -8.79 0.72 -9.21
N SER A 134 -8.71 -0.52 -8.73
CA SER A 134 -9.28 -1.70 -9.38
C SER A 134 -10.80 -1.76 -9.16
N GLY A 135 -11.57 -1.85 -10.24
CA GLY A 135 -13.02 -2.02 -10.15
C GLY A 135 -13.45 -3.35 -9.50
N LYS A 136 -12.55 -4.34 -9.46
CA LYS A 136 -12.82 -5.63 -8.82
C LYS A 136 -12.61 -5.57 -7.30
N LEU A 137 -11.62 -4.79 -6.84
CA LEU A 137 -11.23 -4.74 -5.43
C LEU A 137 -11.87 -3.58 -4.66
N ILE A 138 -12.44 -2.59 -5.34
CA ILE A 138 -12.99 -1.41 -4.69
C ILE A 138 -14.11 -1.72 -3.68
N ARG A 139 -14.78 -2.87 -3.84
CA ARG A 139 -15.83 -3.34 -2.91
C ARG A 139 -15.27 -4.00 -1.65
N ASP A 140 -13.98 -4.37 -1.67
CA ASP A 140 -13.33 -5.08 -0.57
C ASP A 140 -12.72 -4.11 0.46
N TYR A 141 -12.77 -2.80 0.19
CA TYR A 141 -12.37 -1.77 1.15
C TYR A 141 -13.42 -1.55 2.22
N ASP A 142 -12.99 -1.48 3.46
CA ASP A 142 -13.88 -1.22 4.62
C ASP A 142 -14.46 0.19 4.58
N ASP A 143 -13.68 1.18 4.10
CA ASP A 143 -14.09 2.58 3.99
C ASP A 143 -13.36 3.27 2.83
N ILE A 144 -14.07 4.06 2.05
CA ILE A 144 -13.55 4.81 0.92
C ILE A 144 -13.76 6.30 1.19
N LEU A 145 -12.68 7.07 1.20
CA LEU A 145 -12.70 8.51 1.36
C LEU A 145 -12.69 9.19 -0.01
N VAL A 146 -13.73 9.92 -0.34
CA VAL A 146 -13.83 10.68 -1.59
C VAL A 146 -13.34 12.09 -1.35
N VAL A 147 -12.20 12.44 -1.94
CA VAL A 147 -11.58 13.77 -1.83
C VAL A 147 -11.77 14.54 -3.14
N GLN A 148 -12.25 15.78 -3.05
CA GLN A 148 -12.40 16.67 -4.19
C GLN A 148 -11.93 18.08 -3.82
N ASN A 149 -11.13 18.69 -4.69
CA ASN A 149 -10.61 20.06 -4.50
C ASN A 149 -9.94 20.28 -3.12
N GLY A 150 -9.19 19.27 -2.64
CA GLY A 150 -8.46 19.34 -1.36
C GLY A 150 -9.36 19.19 -0.12
N SER A 151 -10.62 18.84 -0.28
CA SER A 151 -11.57 18.65 0.83
C SER A 151 -12.22 17.26 0.77
N LEU A 152 -12.46 16.67 1.94
CA LEU A 152 -13.26 15.45 2.05
C LEU A 152 -14.70 15.76 1.66
N LEU A 153 -15.18 15.15 0.56
CA LEU A 153 -16.55 15.27 0.10
C LEU A 153 -17.47 14.37 0.91
N THR A 154 -17.10 13.10 1.04
CA THR A 154 -17.84 12.07 1.78
C THR A 154 -16.94 10.86 2.02
N HIS A 155 -17.40 9.91 2.83
CA HIS A 155 -16.77 8.59 2.98
C HIS A 155 -17.82 7.51 3.24
N GLY A 156 -17.46 6.26 3.08
CA GLY A 156 -18.32 5.10 3.31
C GLY A 156 -17.88 3.89 2.50
N THR A 157 -18.63 2.82 2.58
CA THR A 157 -18.44 1.63 1.76
C THR A 157 -18.77 1.91 0.29
N TYR A 158 -18.32 1.04 -0.61
CA TYR A 158 -18.64 1.14 -2.03
C TYR A 158 -20.17 1.28 -2.26
N ASP A 159 -20.96 0.39 -1.62
CA ASP A 159 -22.41 0.33 -1.83
C ASP A 159 -23.14 1.57 -1.27
N GLU A 160 -22.64 2.16 -0.20
CA GLU A 160 -23.15 3.43 0.32
C GLU A 160 -22.84 4.58 -0.65
N LEU A 161 -21.59 4.66 -1.12
CA LEU A 161 -21.14 5.76 -1.97
C LEU A 161 -21.75 5.72 -3.38
N ILE A 162 -21.92 4.54 -3.97
CA ILE A 162 -22.51 4.40 -5.30
C ILE A 162 -23.99 4.89 -5.30
N ASN A 163 -24.67 4.79 -4.16
CA ASN A 163 -26.05 5.22 -4.01
C ASN A 163 -26.19 6.69 -3.55
N SER A 164 -25.24 7.22 -2.79
CA SER A 164 -25.35 8.54 -2.14
C SER A 164 -24.48 9.63 -2.75
N CYS A 165 -23.42 9.28 -3.51
CA CYS A 165 -22.45 10.23 -4.04
C CYS A 165 -22.41 10.21 -5.57
N ASP A 166 -23.05 11.17 -6.23
CA ASP A 166 -23.07 11.28 -7.70
C ASP A 166 -21.66 11.42 -8.30
N TYR A 167 -20.76 12.14 -7.62
CA TYR A 167 -19.39 12.29 -8.07
C TYR A 167 -18.65 10.95 -8.09
N PHE A 168 -18.76 10.14 -7.02
CA PHE A 168 -18.16 8.82 -6.94
C PHE A 168 -18.73 7.86 -7.99
N ARG A 169 -20.07 7.84 -8.11
CA ARG A 169 -20.79 7.04 -9.12
C ARG A 169 -20.28 7.35 -10.52
N ARG A 170 -20.19 8.64 -10.87
CA ARG A 170 -19.70 9.08 -12.18
C ARG A 170 -18.26 8.65 -12.47
N ILE A 171 -17.36 8.70 -11.47
CA ILE A 171 -15.99 8.20 -11.62
C ILE A 171 -16.00 6.70 -11.90
N CYS A 172 -16.78 5.93 -11.17
CA CYS A 172 -16.91 4.49 -11.37
C CYS A 172 -17.46 4.16 -12.76
N GLU A 173 -18.48 4.87 -13.24
CA GLU A 173 -19.05 4.72 -14.58
C GLU A 173 -18.02 5.02 -15.68
N ILE A 174 -17.24 6.09 -15.54
CA ILE A 174 -16.18 6.44 -16.49
C ILE A 174 -15.07 5.37 -16.53
N LYS A 175 -14.68 4.86 -15.36
CA LYS A 175 -13.57 3.89 -15.27
C LYS A 175 -13.95 2.47 -15.65
N PHE A 176 -15.15 2.04 -15.32
CA PHE A 176 -15.55 0.62 -15.40
C PHE A 176 -16.73 0.35 -16.33
N GLY A 177 -17.32 1.40 -16.91
CA GLY A 177 -18.55 1.30 -17.71
C GLY A 177 -19.81 1.21 -16.83
N ASN A 178 -20.98 1.20 -17.48
CA ASN A 178 -22.26 1.11 -16.77
C ASN A 178 -22.39 -0.23 -16.03
N PHE A 179 -22.40 -0.22 -14.71
CA PHE A 179 -22.54 -1.39 -13.84
C PHE A 179 -23.93 -2.07 -13.89
N ASN A 180 -24.86 -1.59 -14.72
CA ASN A 180 -26.20 -2.16 -14.87
C ASN A 180 -26.28 -3.46 -15.69
N SER A 181 -25.15 -4.11 -16.03
CA SER A 181 -25.13 -5.30 -16.90
C SER A 181 -24.48 -6.53 -16.29
N VAL A 182 -24.38 -6.65 -14.96
CA VAL A 182 -24.00 -7.93 -14.33
C VAL A 182 -25.03 -8.23 -13.22
N SER A 183 -26.11 -8.84 -13.63
CA SER A 183 -27.03 -9.61 -12.78
C SER A 183 -26.56 -11.05 -12.66
#